data_89d9b6c60b2f07ccb305adb88cb7f1af
#
_entry.id   89d9b6c60b2f07ccb305adb88cb7f1af
#
_cell.length_a   1.000
_cell.length_b   1.000
_cell.length_c   1.000
_cell.angle_alpha   90.00
_cell.angle_beta   90.00
_cell.angle_gamma   90.00
#
_symmetry.space_group_name_H-M   'P 1'
#
loop_
_entity.id
_entity.type
_entity.pdbx_description
1 polymer ?
#
loop_
_entity_poly.entity_id
_entity_poly.type
_entity_poly.pdbx_seq_one_letter_code
_entity_poly.pdbx_strand_id
1 'polypeptide(L)'
;MAAFFSLEKKEVRLIAKEKRRFLKRSKTKDRQDMKVISQRKMNAYFIGGALVFLLLSGTAITTNVIKNSHRESTQDITSVTFGKNNVDYRLQQFLDNFVMDYFTYPTEQGDQKAQEELVNSYYDNVPAAKLTSEDRKPSELVSAVLQTIKDKVATYQVTYATGDDLANTVTIRFSIPFGEKNGGYYVSGLPWIEAVNDLKASGASKNEVLSLTATDNLPQREKKELDDFLTLFFTNYTTSQKNLNLIAKDVQSVNGVTFDGVDYVYYAKDGSKVTAYVQVKFDIAGNKHSENFTLKLGRKKDSYYVNALEHTIPVDYADKEDK
;
A
#
# COMPACT_ATOMS: atom_id res chain seq x y z
N MET A 1 66.39 57.71 -12.39
CA MET A 1 64.91 57.95 -12.27
C MET A 1 64.13 57.83 -13.61
N ALA A 2 64.72 58.02 -14.76
CA ALA A 2 63.97 57.92 -16.05
C ALA A 2 63.58 56.49 -16.50
N ALA A 3 64.28 55.46 -16.05
CA ALA A 3 64.01 54.06 -16.45
C ALA A 3 62.80 53.43 -15.74
N PHE A 4 62.49 53.89 -14.49
CA PHE A 4 61.38 53.40 -13.71
C PHE A 4 60.02 53.87 -14.27
N PHE A 5 59.96 55.10 -14.79
CA PHE A 5 58.72 55.64 -15.39
C PHE A 5 58.41 55.04 -16.75
N SER A 6 59.38 54.46 -17.43
CA SER A 6 59.22 53.80 -18.72
C SER A 6 58.60 52.42 -18.61
N LEU A 7 58.89 51.67 -17.53
CA LEU A 7 58.37 50.36 -17.27
C LEU A 7 56.89 50.44 -16.80
N GLU A 8 56.57 51.39 -15.99
CA GLU A 8 55.17 51.57 -15.49
C GLU A 8 54.18 51.95 -16.62
N LYS A 9 54.64 52.79 -17.58
CA LYS A 9 53.86 53.08 -18.79
C LYS A 9 53.66 51.89 -19.73
N LYS A 10 54.60 50.94 -19.78
CA LYS A 10 54.45 49.72 -20.58
C LYS A 10 53.45 48.74 -19.94
N GLU A 11 53.49 48.57 -18.63
CA GLU A 11 52.54 47.68 -17.91
C GLU A 11 51.10 48.20 -18.00
N VAL A 12 50.89 49.49 -17.78
CA VAL A 12 49.55 50.10 -17.92
C VAL A 12 48.99 49.95 -19.34
N ARG A 13 49.84 50.02 -20.37
CA ARG A 13 49.42 49.78 -21.77
C ARG A 13 49.10 48.32 -22.06
N LEU A 14 49.78 47.36 -21.44
CA LEU A 14 49.52 45.94 -21.56
C LEU A 14 48.17 45.57 -20.87
N ILE A 15 47.95 46.07 -19.66
CA ILE A 15 46.69 45.85 -18.94
C ILE A 15 45.49 46.46 -19.67
N ALA A 16 45.66 47.67 -20.26
CA ALA A 16 44.61 48.30 -21.06
C ALA A 16 44.34 47.55 -22.38
N LYS A 17 45.34 46.87 -22.96
CA LYS A 17 45.22 46.10 -24.20
C LYS A 17 44.54 44.72 -23.91
N GLU A 18 44.82 44.12 -22.77
CA GLU A 18 44.14 42.89 -22.32
C GLU A 18 42.66 43.16 -21.95
N LYS A 19 42.36 44.23 -21.21
CA LYS A 19 40.99 44.65 -20.94
C LYS A 19 40.15 44.87 -22.20
N ARG A 20 40.78 45.47 -23.24
CA ARG A 20 40.12 45.65 -24.56
C ARG A 20 39.94 44.34 -25.33
N ARG A 21 40.78 43.33 -25.15
CA ARG A 21 40.59 42.00 -25.71
C ARG A 21 39.50 41.20 -24.98
N PHE A 22 39.42 41.34 -23.68
CA PHE A 22 38.37 40.71 -22.90
C PHE A 22 36.97 41.28 -23.22
N LEU A 23 36.86 42.61 -23.38
CA LEU A 23 35.62 43.29 -23.76
C LEU A 23 35.19 42.99 -25.21
N LYS A 24 36.10 42.65 -26.11
CA LYS A 24 35.78 42.25 -27.50
C LYS A 24 35.34 40.77 -27.59
N ARG A 25 35.78 39.91 -26.66
CA ARG A 25 35.39 38.48 -26.65
C ARG A 25 34.01 38.25 -26.05
N SER A 26 33.43 39.21 -25.34
CA SER A 26 32.08 39.08 -24.75
C SER A 26 30.91 39.49 -25.67
N LYS A 27 31.23 39.93 -26.92
CA LYS A 27 30.21 40.45 -27.87
C LYS A 27 29.81 39.48 -28.98
N THR A 28 30.34 38.25 -28.99
CA THR A 28 29.88 37.20 -29.92
C THR A 28 29.38 35.98 -29.14
N LYS A 29 28.35 36.16 -28.34
CA LYS A 29 27.40 35.09 -28.05
C LYS A 29 26.29 35.24 -29.07
N ASP A 30 26.23 34.30 -30.01
CA ASP A 30 25.08 34.07 -30.86
C ASP A 30 23.80 34.15 -30.00
N ARG A 31 23.05 35.21 -30.19
CA ARG A 31 21.66 35.22 -29.81
C ARG A 31 20.97 34.30 -30.80
N GLN A 32 20.72 33.04 -30.38
CA GLN A 32 19.68 32.25 -31.02
C GLN A 32 18.41 33.12 -30.92
N ASP A 33 17.94 33.59 -32.04
CA ASP A 33 16.65 34.23 -32.19
C ASP A 33 15.60 33.20 -31.76
N MET A 34 15.21 33.22 -30.48
CA MET A 34 14.04 32.50 -30.01
C MET A 34 12.84 33.07 -30.77
N LYS A 35 12.31 32.29 -31.70
CA LYS A 35 11.05 32.63 -32.37
C LYS A 35 9.97 32.82 -31.31
N VAL A 36 9.67 34.08 -31.02
CA VAL A 36 8.57 34.44 -30.12
C VAL A 36 7.27 34.00 -30.79
N ILE A 37 6.69 32.91 -30.33
CA ILE A 37 5.39 32.46 -30.78
C ILE A 37 4.36 33.42 -30.23
N SER A 38 3.53 34.01 -31.10
CA SER A 38 2.49 34.96 -30.67
C SER A 38 1.53 34.26 -29.67
N GLN A 39 1.11 35.00 -28.66
CA GLN A 39 0.24 34.49 -27.58
C GLN A 39 -1.04 33.83 -28.12
N ARG A 40 -1.58 34.30 -29.25
CA ARG A 40 -2.72 33.68 -29.93
C ARG A 40 -2.42 32.27 -30.44
N LYS A 41 -1.20 32.04 -30.98
CA LYS A 41 -0.78 30.69 -31.44
C LYS A 41 -0.52 29.75 -30.25
N MET A 42 0.02 30.28 -29.16
CA MET A 42 0.28 29.50 -27.94
C MET A 42 -1.04 29.05 -27.30
N ASN A 43 -2.02 29.95 -27.21
CA ASN A 43 -3.35 29.57 -26.72
C ASN A 43 -4.05 28.53 -27.63
N ALA A 44 -3.91 28.66 -28.96
CA ALA A 44 -4.46 27.68 -29.87
C ALA A 44 -3.82 26.30 -29.72
N TYR A 45 -2.52 26.21 -29.49
CA TYR A 45 -1.82 24.93 -29.21
C TYR A 45 -2.22 24.36 -27.85
N PHE A 46 -2.40 25.20 -26.84
CA PHE A 46 -2.84 24.76 -25.50
C PHE A 46 -4.26 24.20 -25.54
N ILE A 47 -5.19 24.92 -26.18
CA ILE A 47 -6.59 24.46 -26.32
C ILE A 47 -6.66 23.22 -27.20
N GLY A 48 -5.90 23.16 -28.29
CA GLY A 48 -5.83 21.97 -29.16
C GLY A 48 -5.25 20.77 -28.42
N GLY A 49 -4.18 20.94 -27.65
CA GLY A 49 -3.60 19.90 -26.80
C GLY A 49 -4.54 19.39 -25.73
N ALA A 50 -5.27 20.29 -25.06
CA ALA A 50 -6.27 19.93 -24.06
C ALA A 50 -7.45 19.15 -24.67
N LEU A 51 -7.93 19.51 -25.86
CA LEU A 51 -8.95 18.77 -26.57
C LEU A 51 -8.49 17.36 -26.99
N VAL A 52 -7.27 17.21 -27.49
CA VAL A 52 -6.69 15.90 -27.82
C VAL A 52 -6.53 15.05 -26.58
N PHE A 53 -6.10 15.63 -25.46
CA PHE A 53 -5.99 14.91 -24.19
C PHE A 53 -7.36 14.43 -23.66
N LEU A 54 -8.40 15.27 -23.74
CA LEU A 54 -9.76 14.88 -23.38
C LEU A 54 -10.32 13.78 -24.28
N LEU A 55 -10.05 13.81 -25.57
CA LEU A 55 -10.45 12.74 -26.51
C LEU A 55 -9.72 11.42 -26.20
N LEU A 56 -8.42 11.45 -25.93
CA LEU A 56 -7.63 10.28 -25.60
C LEU A 56 -8.03 9.68 -24.22
N SER A 57 -8.27 10.54 -23.22
CA SER A 57 -8.76 10.07 -21.90
C SER A 57 -10.18 9.53 -21.98
N GLY A 58 -11.06 10.14 -22.77
CA GLY A 58 -12.42 9.64 -23.02
C GLY A 58 -12.44 8.26 -23.67
N THR A 59 -11.57 8.02 -24.66
CA THR A 59 -11.46 6.70 -25.31
C THR A 59 -10.85 5.63 -24.39
N ALA A 60 -9.91 6.01 -23.51
CA ALA A 60 -9.35 5.08 -22.54
C ALA A 60 -10.38 4.63 -21.49
N ILE A 61 -11.26 5.53 -21.06
CA ILE A 61 -12.34 5.20 -20.12
C ILE A 61 -13.40 4.31 -20.80
N THR A 62 -13.82 4.62 -22.02
CA THR A 62 -14.83 3.84 -22.73
C THR A 62 -14.33 2.45 -23.12
N THR A 63 -13.06 2.29 -23.51
CA THR A 63 -12.48 0.97 -23.83
C THR A 63 -12.32 0.08 -22.60
N ASN A 64 -12.05 0.65 -21.43
CA ASN A 64 -12.00 -0.10 -20.17
C ASN A 64 -13.40 -0.54 -19.70
N VAL A 65 -14.41 0.30 -19.86
CA VAL A 65 -15.80 -0.05 -19.53
C VAL A 65 -16.34 -1.13 -20.48
N ILE A 66 -16.08 -1.04 -21.79
CA ILE A 66 -16.55 -2.03 -22.76
C ILE A 66 -15.80 -3.35 -22.64
N LYS A 67 -14.49 -3.36 -22.32
CA LYS A 67 -13.73 -4.58 -22.05
C LYS A 67 -14.17 -5.31 -20.78
N ASN A 68 -14.64 -4.60 -19.78
CA ASN A 68 -15.15 -5.23 -18.56
C ASN A 68 -16.58 -5.77 -18.71
N SER A 69 -17.36 -5.31 -19.69
CA SER A 69 -18.73 -5.82 -19.91
C SER A 69 -18.80 -7.11 -20.74
N HIS A 70 -17.69 -7.58 -21.33
CA HIS A 70 -17.63 -8.81 -22.14
C HIS A 70 -16.66 -9.88 -21.64
N ARG A 71 -16.22 -9.80 -20.38
CA ARG A 71 -15.57 -10.92 -19.71
C ARG A 71 -16.57 -11.58 -18.78
N GLU A 72 -17.37 -12.48 -19.31
CA GLU A 72 -17.76 -13.67 -18.55
C GLU A 72 -16.48 -14.47 -18.26
N SER A 73 -15.79 -14.07 -17.27
CA SER A 73 -14.76 -14.87 -16.62
C SER A 73 -15.44 -15.55 -15.44
N THR A 74 -15.87 -16.78 -15.64
CA THR A 74 -16.01 -17.75 -14.56
C THR A 74 -14.62 -17.97 -13.92
N GLN A 75 -14.14 -16.99 -13.18
CA GLN A 75 -13.23 -17.25 -12.09
C GLN A 75 -14.12 -17.48 -10.87
N ASP A 76 -14.16 -18.72 -10.40
CA ASP A 76 -14.48 -19.05 -9.02
C ASP A 76 -13.51 -18.27 -8.13
N ILE A 77 -13.88 -17.02 -7.86
CA ILE A 77 -13.37 -16.33 -6.68
C ILE A 77 -13.98 -17.12 -5.54
N THR A 78 -13.17 -17.94 -4.92
CA THR A 78 -13.49 -18.53 -3.61
C THR A 78 -13.92 -17.36 -2.75
N SER A 79 -15.21 -17.16 -2.67
CA SER A 79 -15.79 -16.17 -1.78
C SER A 79 -15.33 -16.57 -0.39
N VAL A 80 -14.42 -15.79 0.19
CA VAL A 80 -14.23 -15.78 1.62
C VAL A 80 -15.62 -15.45 2.17
N THR A 81 -16.29 -16.46 2.66
CA THR A 81 -17.63 -16.36 3.24
C THR A 81 -17.46 -15.66 4.58
N PHE A 82 -17.28 -14.35 4.58
CA PHE A 82 -17.73 -13.53 5.69
C PHE A 82 -19.23 -13.77 5.70
N GLY A 83 -19.73 -14.32 6.82
CA GLY A 83 -21.09 -14.82 6.94
C GLY A 83 -22.10 -13.92 6.23
N LYS A 84 -23.18 -14.48 5.71
CA LYS A 84 -24.25 -13.96 4.82
C LYS A 84 -24.77 -12.52 5.07
N ASN A 85 -23.89 -11.57 5.30
CA ASN A 85 -24.19 -10.16 5.33
C ASN A 85 -23.64 -9.57 4.03
N ASN A 86 -24.49 -9.49 3.00
CA ASN A 86 -24.25 -8.57 1.90
C ASN A 86 -24.10 -7.18 2.50
N VAL A 87 -22.87 -6.72 2.66
CA VAL A 87 -22.60 -5.31 3.03
C VAL A 87 -23.14 -4.49 1.87
N ASP A 88 -24.18 -3.71 2.13
CA ASP A 88 -24.63 -2.73 1.14
C ASP A 88 -23.55 -1.64 1.05
N TYR A 89 -22.78 -1.65 -0.03
CA TYR A 89 -21.71 -0.68 -0.28
C TYR A 89 -22.22 0.77 -0.30
N ARG A 90 -23.50 1.00 -0.60
CA ARG A 90 -24.12 2.33 -0.55
C ARG A 90 -24.27 2.80 0.88
N LEU A 91 -24.68 1.89 1.77
CA LEU A 91 -24.72 2.15 3.21
C LEU A 91 -23.33 2.44 3.75
N GLN A 92 -22.35 1.63 3.39
CA GLN A 92 -20.96 1.86 3.81
C GLN A 92 -20.47 3.24 3.34
N GLN A 93 -20.67 3.59 2.08
CA GLN A 93 -20.29 4.91 1.54
C GLN A 93 -20.97 6.06 2.30
N PHE A 94 -22.26 5.94 2.61
CA PHE A 94 -23.01 6.93 3.38
C PHE A 94 -22.39 7.10 4.78
N LEU A 95 -22.08 5.99 5.45
CA LEU A 95 -21.51 6.00 6.79
C LEU A 95 -20.06 6.51 6.80
N ASP A 96 -19.24 6.12 5.83
CA ASP A 96 -17.86 6.58 5.67
C ASP A 96 -17.82 8.11 5.46
N ASN A 97 -18.70 8.65 4.63
CA ASN A 97 -18.83 10.09 4.41
C ASN A 97 -19.27 10.80 5.70
N PHE A 98 -20.26 10.25 6.42
CA PHE A 98 -20.68 10.82 7.70
C PHE A 98 -19.53 10.87 8.70
N VAL A 99 -18.75 9.79 8.86
CA VAL A 99 -17.61 9.76 9.78
C VAL A 99 -16.54 10.76 9.36
N MET A 100 -16.25 10.86 8.08
CA MET A 100 -15.30 11.85 7.56
C MET A 100 -15.74 13.27 7.90
N ASP A 101 -16.97 13.62 7.59
CA ASP A 101 -17.49 14.97 7.82
C ASP A 101 -17.65 15.27 9.32
N TYR A 102 -18.00 14.27 10.13
CA TYR A 102 -18.15 14.41 11.58
C TYR A 102 -16.81 14.68 12.28
N PHE A 103 -15.71 14.05 11.88
CA PHE A 103 -14.39 14.21 12.50
C PHE A 103 -13.46 15.20 11.80
N THR A 104 -13.89 15.80 10.70
CA THR A 104 -13.19 16.91 10.04
C THR A 104 -13.87 18.21 10.44
N TYR A 105 -13.23 18.98 11.32
CA TYR A 105 -13.76 20.25 11.79
C TYR A 105 -12.73 21.36 11.58
N PRO A 106 -13.06 22.40 10.76
CA PRO A 106 -12.08 23.38 10.33
C PRO A 106 -11.65 24.34 11.44
N THR A 107 -10.46 24.91 11.28
CA THR A 107 -9.90 25.90 12.19
C THR A 107 -10.57 27.27 12.02
N GLU A 108 -10.95 27.62 10.77
CA GLU A 108 -11.52 28.93 10.46
C GLU A 108 -12.99 29.00 10.82
N GLN A 109 -13.36 30.01 11.62
CA GLN A 109 -14.75 30.19 12.09
C GLN A 109 -15.79 30.32 10.95
N GLY A 110 -15.37 30.86 9.78
CA GLY A 110 -16.24 30.98 8.63
C GLY A 110 -16.71 29.64 8.08
N ASP A 111 -15.85 28.65 8.13
CA ASP A 111 -16.08 27.31 7.59
C ASP A 111 -16.76 26.36 8.59
N GLN A 112 -16.65 26.64 9.90
CA GLN A 112 -17.22 25.83 10.96
C GLN A 112 -18.74 25.70 10.84
N LYS A 113 -19.43 26.79 10.53
CA LYS A 113 -20.88 26.79 10.34
C LYS A 113 -21.30 25.93 9.13
N ALA A 114 -20.57 26.03 8.02
CA ALA A 114 -20.83 25.23 6.83
C ALA A 114 -20.61 23.73 7.13
N GLN A 115 -19.59 23.39 7.91
CA GLN A 115 -19.33 22.01 8.35
C GLN A 115 -20.43 21.49 9.26
N GLU A 116 -20.96 22.30 10.18
CA GLU A 116 -22.10 21.92 11.02
C GLU A 116 -23.37 21.68 10.18
N GLU A 117 -23.64 22.54 9.22
CA GLU A 117 -24.78 22.37 8.29
C GLU A 117 -24.63 21.09 7.47
N LEU A 118 -23.40 20.77 7.01
CA LEU A 118 -23.08 19.53 6.30
C LEU A 118 -23.37 18.30 7.18
N VAL A 119 -22.83 18.26 8.40
CA VAL A 119 -23.05 17.14 9.34
C VAL A 119 -24.54 17.03 9.70
N ASN A 120 -25.23 18.15 9.89
CA ASN A 120 -26.66 18.15 10.17
C ASN A 120 -27.49 17.60 9.00
N SER A 121 -27.03 17.70 7.77
CA SER A 121 -27.73 17.18 6.58
C SER A 121 -27.87 15.67 6.54
N TYR A 122 -27.05 14.94 7.31
CA TYR A 122 -27.15 13.49 7.44
C TYR A 122 -28.33 13.00 8.30
N TYR A 123 -28.97 13.89 9.06
CA TYR A 123 -30.12 13.56 9.88
C TYR A 123 -31.43 13.88 9.15
N ASP A 124 -32.42 12.98 9.22
CA ASP A 124 -33.79 13.27 8.74
C ASP A 124 -34.47 14.34 9.63
N ASN A 125 -34.21 14.25 10.96
CA ASN A 125 -34.52 15.29 11.93
C ASN A 125 -33.30 15.52 12.81
N VAL A 126 -32.80 16.74 12.83
CA VAL A 126 -31.63 17.10 13.66
C VAL A 126 -31.97 16.96 15.12
N PRO A 127 -31.23 16.15 15.91
CA PRO A 127 -31.48 15.99 17.34
C PRO A 127 -31.44 17.32 18.09
N ALA A 128 -32.28 17.47 19.11
CA ALA A 128 -32.34 18.70 19.91
C ALA A 128 -31.01 18.99 20.64
N ALA A 129 -30.31 17.94 21.09
CA ALA A 129 -28.97 18.06 21.66
C ALA A 129 -27.94 17.89 20.53
N LYS A 130 -27.40 18.97 20.02
CA LYS A 130 -26.30 18.99 19.04
C LYS A 130 -25.10 19.70 19.64
N LEU A 131 -23.92 19.29 19.19
CA LEU A 131 -22.71 20.03 19.50
C LEU A 131 -22.79 21.41 18.85
N THR A 132 -22.55 22.46 19.61
CA THR A 132 -22.41 23.83 19.10
C THR A 132 -20.95 24.08 18.74
N SER A 133 -20.72 24.97 17.79
CA SER A 133 -19.35 25.36 17.36
C SER A 133 -18.46 25.84 18.49
N GLU A 134 -19.07 26.43 19.53
CA GLU A 134 -18.35 26.99 20.69
C GLU A 134 -17.62 25.92 21.52
N ASP A 135 -18.07 24.65 21.46
CA ASP A 135 -17.56 23.54 22.27
C ASP A 135 -16.61 22.61 21.50
N ARG A 136 -16.40 22.86 20.18
CA ARG A 136 -15.56 21.99 19.34
C ARG A 136 -14.21 22.60 19.06
N LYS A 137 -13.17 21.79 19.24
CA LYS A 137 -11.81 22.10 18.75
C LYS A 137 -11.66 21.64 17.30
N PRO A 138 -10.79 22.29 16.52
CA PRO A 138 -10.42 21.78 15.21
C PRO A 138 -10.03 20.31 15.26
N SER A 139 -10.42 19.58 14.24
CA SER A 139 -10.10 18.15 14.14
C SER A 139 -9.97 17.71 12.68
N GLU A 140 -9.15 16.69 12.47
CA GLU A 140 -8.91 16.05 11.18
C GLU A 140 -8.97 14.54 11.31
N LEU A 141 -9.74 13.88 10.46
CA LEU A 141 -9.82 12.43 10.42
C LEU A 141 -8.49 11.84 9.93
N VAL A 142 -7.86 10.99 10.75
CA VAL A 142 -6.66 10.24 10.38
C VAL A 142 -7.01 8.89 9.76
N SER A 143 -7.92 8.16 10.40
CA SER A 143 -8.41 6.88 9.87
C SER A 143 -9.79 6.52 10.44
N ALA A 144 -10.59 5.81 9.64
CA ALA A 144 -11.84 5.22 10.06
C ALA A 144 -11.93 3.80 9.51
N VAL A 145 -12.21 2.84 10.39
CA VAL A 145 -12.35 1.42 10.03
C VAL A 145 -13.70 0.92 10.54
N LEU A 146 -14.57 0.54 9.61
CA LEU A 146 -15.85 -0.09 9.95
C LEU A 146 -15.60 -1.46 10.61
N GLN A 147 -16.02 -1.63 11.85
CA GLN A 147 -15.84 -2.87 12.61
C GLN A 147 -17.06 -3.80 12.52
N THR A 148 -18.26 -3.23 12.62
CA THR A 148 -19.50 -4.01 12.58
C THR A 148 -20.69 -3.15 12.19
N ILE A 149 -21.67 -3.81 11.57
CA ILE A 149 -23.03 -3.27 11.41
C ILE A 149 -23.97 -4.29 12.03
N LYS A 150 -24.69 -3.89 13.08
CA LYS A 150 -25.65 -4.74 13.78
C LYS A 150 -26.84 -3.90 14.28
N ASP A 151 -28.05 -4.41 14.12
CA ASP A 151 -29.28 -3.79 14.64
C ASP A 151 -29.45 -2.29 14.26
N LYS A 152 -29.11 -1.94 13.04
CA LYS A 152 -29.10 -0.55 12.53
C LYS A 152 -28.14 0.38 13.27
N VAL A 153 -27.07 -0.17 13.80
CA VAL A 153 -25.93 0.57 14.37
C VAL A 153 -24.68 0.16 13.66
N ALA A 154 -23.95 1.13 13.12
CA ALA A 154 -22.61 0.94 12.56
C ALA A 154 -21.57 1.38 13.58
N THR A 155 -20.59 0.54 13.86
CA THR A 155 -19.49 0.87 14.79
C THR A 155 -18.19 0.95 14.03
N TYR A 156 -17.53 2.09 14.16
CA TYR A 156 -16.22 2.38 13.60
C TYR A 156 -15.16 2.45 14.69
N GLN A 157 -13.95 2.04 14.38
CA GLN A 157 -12.77 2.51 15.08
C GLN A 157 -12.26 3.74 14.32
N VAL A 158 -12.23 4.88 15.01
CA VAL A 158 -11.85 6.18 14.44
C VAL A 158 -10.61 6.68 15.15
N THR A 159 -9.63 7.11 14.36
CA THR A 159 -8.48 7.87 14.84
C THR A 159 -8.52 9.25 14.20
N TYR A 160 -8.45 10.30 15.01
CA TYR A 160 -8.47 11.68 14.53
C TYR A 160 -7.47 12.53 15.31
N ALA A 161 -6.92 13.53 14.64
CA ALA A 161 -6.11 14.57 15.25
C ALA A 161 -7.03 15.70 15.73
N THR A 162 -6.72 16.35 16.87
CA THR A 162 -7.52 17.42 17.42
C THR A 162 -6.66 18.41 18.24
N GLY A 163 -7.22 19.56 18.54
CA GLY A 163 -6.54 20.64 19.22
C GLY A 163 -6.25 21.82 18.29
N ASP A 164 -5.78 22.92 18.83
CA ASP A 164 -5.56 24.15 18.06
C ASP A 164 -4.47 23.99 16.97
N ASP A 165 -3.56 23.04 17.14
CA ASP A 165 -2.46 22.68 16.23
C ASP A 165 -2.58 21.25 15.65
N LEU A 166 -3.68 20.56 15.90
CA LEU A 166 -3.92 19.15 15.54
C LEU A 166 -2.87 18.17 16.07
N ALA A 167 -2.18 18.53 17.16
CA ALA A 167 -1.09 17.71 17.72
C ALA A 167 -1.57 16.50 18.52
N ASN A 168 -2.82 16.51 19.00
CA ASN A 168 -3.37 15.45 19.83
C ASN A 168 -4.07 14.41 18.97
N THR A 169 -3.58 13.18 18.95
CA THR A 169 -4.22 12.06 18.28
C THR A 169 -5.03 11.23 19.26
N VAL A 170 -6.30 11.01 18.93
CA VAL A 170 -7.25 10.24 19.74
C VAL A 170 -7.81 9.09 18.93
N THR A 171 -7.87 7.91 19.53
CA THR A 171 -8.52 6.72 18.93
C THR A 171 -9.72 6.29 19.80
N ILE A 172 -10.88 6.16 19.17
CA ILE A 172 -12.13 5.80 19.82
C ILE A 172 -12.91 4.74 19.01
N ARG A 173 -13.86 4.07 19.64
CA ARG A 173 -14.96 3.41 18.95
C ARG A 173 -16.13 4.39 18.87
N PHE A 174 -16.66 4.52 17.66
CA PHE A 174 -17.72 5.47 17.36
C PHE A 174 -18.90 4.72 16.73
N SER A 175 -20.02 4.75 17.43
CA SER A 175 -21.23 4.02 17.06
C SER A 175 -22.29 4.96 16.54
N ILE A 176 -22.82 4.66 15.35
CA ILE A 176 -23.72 5.52 14.57
C ILE A 176 -25.04 4.77 14.40
N PRO A 177 -26.14 5.22 15.02
CA PRO A 177 -27.46 4.70 14.71
C PRO A 177 -27.93 5.24 13.37
N PHE A 178 -28.43 4.39 12.49
CA PHE A 178 -28.89 4.79 11.17
C PHE A 178 -30.26 4.20 10.82
N GLY A 179 -30.92 4.81 9.86
CA GLY A 179 -32.16 4.33 9.27
C GLY A 179 -32.10 4.36 7.75
N GLU A 180 -33.10 3.71 7.15
CA GLU A 180 -33.31 3.72 5.70
C GLU A 180 -34.72 4.18 5.38
N LYS A 181 -34.89 5.03 4.37
CA LYS A 181 -36.17 5.54 3.90
C LYS A 181 -36.09 5.87 2.41
N ASN A 182 -37.04 5.37 1.64
CA ASN A 182 -37.13 5.64 0.20
C ASN A 182 -35.85 5.30 -0.59
N GLY A 183 -35.10 4.27 -0.16
CA GLY A 183 -33.85 3.85 -0.79
C GLY A 183 -32.65 4.75 -0.47
N GLY A 184 -32.76 5.67 0.48
CA GLY A 184 -31.69 6.47 1.05
C GLY A 184 -31.46 6.16 2.53
N TYR A 185 -30.33 6.61 3.07
CA TYR A 185 -29.96 6.42 4.47
C TYR A 185 -29.95 7.74 5.22
N TYR A 186 -30.12 7.68 6.53
CA TYR A 186 -30.02 8.82 7.42
C TYR A 186 -29.50 8.38 8.80
N VAL A 187 -28.87 9.29 9.54
CA VAL A 187 -28.48 9.10 10.92
C VAL A 187 -29.72 9.29 11.79
N SER A 188 -30.12 8.26 12.53
CA SER A 188 -31.42 8.21 13.23
C SER A 188 -31.38 8.74 14.67
N GLY A 189 -30.19 9.04 15.19
CA GLY A 189 -29.98 9.56 16.54
C GLY A 189 -28.56 10.04 16.76
N LEU A 190 -28.23 10.53 17.96
CA LEU A 190 -26.88 10.95 18.28
C LEU A 190 -25.93 9.75 18.28
N PRO A 191 -24.80 9.84 17.58
CA PRO A 191 -23.72 8.87 17.73
C PRO A 191 -23.15 8.89 19.15
N TRP A 192 -22.53 7.79 19.55
CA TRP A 192 -21.89 7.69 20.86
C TRP A 192 -20.51 7.09 20.78
N ILE A 193 -19.70 7.34 21.81
CA ILE A 193 -18.33 6.90 21.93
C ILE A 193 -18.25 5.73 22.92
N GLU A 194 -17.48 4.72 22.56
CA GLU A 194 -17.16 3.58 23.39
C GLU A 194 -15.66 3.43 23.56
N ALA A 195 -15.23 2.72 24.60
CA ALA A 195 -13.83 2.39 24.79
C ALA A 195 -13.32 1.47 23.66
N VAL A 196 -12.09 1.71 23.21
CA VAL A 196 -11.42 0.82 22.27
C VAL A 196 -11.01 -0.45 23.02
N ASN A 197 -11.49 -1.60 22.57
CA ASN A 197 -11.03 -2.88 23.09
C ASN A 197 -9.65 -3.19 22.51
N ASP A 198 -8.75 -3.69 23.33
CA ASP A 198 -7.53 -4.29 22.83
C ASP A 198 -7.87 -5.57 22.06
N LEU A 199 -7.54 -5.59 20.77
CA LEU A 199 -7.75 -6.74 19.89
C LEU A 199 -6.61 -7.77 20.00
N LYS A 200 -5.55 -7.44 20.75
CA LYS A 200 -4.43 -8.34 20.96
C LYS A 200 -4.77 -9.34 22.06
N ALA A 201 -4.82 -10.60 21.69
CA ALA A 201 -4.90 -11.67 22.67
C ALA A 201 -3.56 -11.83 23.41
N SER A 202 -3.62 -12.12 24.69
CA SER A 202 -2.47 -12.49 25.50
C SER A 202 -2.71 -13.88 26.13
N GLY A 203 -1.62 -14.59 26.46
CA GLY A 203 -1.72 -15.88 27.13
C GLY A 203 -2.09 -17.05 26.22
N ALA A 204 -1.77 -16.96 24.92
CA ALA A 204 -1.85 -18.11 24.02
C ALA A 204 -0.98 -19.25 24.56
N SER A 205 -1.51 -20.47 24.53
CA SER A 205 -0.77 -21.66 24.97
C SER A 205 0.37 -21.98 23.98
N LYS A 206 1.35 -22.77 24.45
CA LYS A 206 2.46 -23.19 23.57
C LYS A 206 1.98 -23.97 22.34
N ASN A 207 0.86 -24.66 22.43
CA ASN A 207 0.30 -25.44 21.33
C ASN A 207 -0.49 -24.58 20.32
N GLU A 208 -0.70 -23.31 20.62
CA GLU A 208 -1.35 -22.33 19.73
C GLU A 208 -0.33 -21.42 19.00
N VAL A 209 0.94 -21.52 19.37
CA VAL A 209 2.03 -20.69 18.81
C VAL A 209 3.01 -21.59 18.07
N LEU A 210 3.30 -21.23 16.82
CA LEU A 210 4.29 -21.94 16.02
C LEU A 210 5.66 -21.87 16.70
N SER A 211 6.27 -23.04 16.92
CA SER A 211 7.63 -23.22 17.47
C SER A 211 8.48 -23.99 16.46
N LEU A 212 9.53 -23.37 15.96
CA LEU A 212 10.43 -23.95 14.96
C LEU A 212 11.65 -24.59 15.65
N THR A 213 11.42 -25.61 16.46
CA THR A 213 12.47 -26.27 17.26
C THR A 213 12.63 -27.76 16.97
N ALA A 214 11.70 -28.37 16.21
CA ALA A 214 11.77 -29.76 15.85
C ALA A 214 12.96 -30.06 14.92
N THR A 215 13.55 -31.22 15.08
CA THR A 215 14.66 -31.73 14.24
C THR A 215 14.23 -33.04 13.58
N ASP A 216 14.50 -33.16 12.29
CA ASP A 216 14.24 -34.40 11.55
C ASP A 216 15.34 -35.47 11.79
N ASN A 217 14.98 -36.73 11.51
CA ASN A 217 15.88 -37.86 11.63
C ASN A 217 16.32 -38.43 10.26
N LEU A 218 16.31 -37.59 9.22
CA LEU A 218 16.71 -38.03 7.88
C LEU A 218 18.19 -38.37 7.78
N PRO A 219 18.59 -39.37 6.94
CA PRO A 219 19.98 -39.63 6.64
C PRO A 219 20.66 -38.38 6.08
N GLN A 220 21.88 -38.10 6.52
CA GLN A 220 22.65 -36.89 6.16
C GLN A 220 22.74 -36.66 4.64
N ARG A 221 22.87 -37.71 3.85
CA ARG A 221 22.93 -37.64 2.38
C ARG A 221 21.60 -37.16 1.81
N GLU A 222 20.48 -37.72 2.26
CA GLU A 222 19.14 -37.37 1.79
C GLU A 222 18.78 -35.93 2.20
N LYS A 223 19.12 -35.58 3.45
CA LYS A 223 18.94 -34.19 3.94
C LYS A 223 19.69 -33.19 3.07
N LYS A 224 20.96 -33.47 2.74
CA LYS A 224 21.75 -32.59 1.86
C LYS A 224 21.12 -32.46 0.47
N GLU A 225 20.63 -33.54 -0.13
CA GLU A 225 19.95 -33.49 -1.44
C GLU A 225 18.69 -32.63 -1.39
N LEU A 226 17.95 -32.68 -0.29
CA LEU A 226 16.76 -31.85 -0.06
C LEU A 226 17.11 -30.36 0.17
N ASP A 227 18.13 -30.09 0.98
CA ASP A 227 18.60 -28.72 1.25
C ASP A 227 19.13 -28.05 -0.03
N ASP A 228 19.89 -28.77 -0.85
CA ASP A 228 20.37 -28.33 -2.15
C ASP A 228 19.18 -28.03 -3.09
N PHE A 229 18.16 -28.88 -3.07
CA PHE A 229 16.93 -28.68 -3.84
C PHE A 229 16.12 -27.45 -3.36
N LEU A 230 15.97 -27.27 -2.06
CA LEU A 230 15.29 -26.07 -1.51
C LEU A 230 16.00 -24.79 -1.90
N THR A 231 17.33 -24.79 -1.84
CA THR A 231 18.15 -23.65 -2.29
C THR A 231 17.91 -23.36 -3.78
N LEU A 232 17.91 -24.39 -4.62
CA LEU A 232 17.60 -24.25 -6.05
C LEU A 232 16.18 -23.73 -6.26
N PHE A 233 15.19 -24.25 -5.53
CA PHE A 233 13.79 -23.84 -5.63
C PHE A 233 13.61 -22.36 -5.28
N PHE A 234 14.06 -21.93 -4.09
CA PHE A 234 13.87 -20.54 -3.65
C PHE A 234 14.69 -19.52 -4.45
N THR A 235 15.87 -19.92 -4.98
CA THR A 235 16.60 -19.09 -5.94
C THR A 235 15.76 -18.85 -7.20
N ASN A 236 15.13 -19.90 -7.77
CA ASN A 236 14.29 -19.76 -8.95
C ASN A 236 12.93 -19.10 -8.64
N TYR A 237 12.41 -19.27 -7.43
CA TYR A 237 11.21 -18.61 -6.95
C TYR A 237 11.32 -17.08 -7.00
N THR A 238 12.51 -16.53 -6.79
CA THR A 238 12.78 -15.08 -6.85
C THR A 238 13.38 -14.60 -8.16
N THR A 239 13.81 -15.51 -9.08
CA THR A 239 14.59 -15.10 -10.27
C THR A 239 14.03 -15.59 -11.60
N SER A 240 13.34 -16.73 -11.67
CA SER A 240 13.05 -17.35 -12.96
C SER A 240 11.79 -18.21 -12.99
N GLN A 241 10.70 -17.68 -13.49
CA GLN A 241 9.47 -18.45 -13.73
C GLN A 241 9.69 -19.65 -14.65
N LYS A 242 10.51 -19.49 -15.68
CA LYS A 242 10.79 -20.57 -16.64
C LYS A 242 11.43 -21.78 -15.95
N ASN A 243 12.41 -21.55 -15.09
CA ASN A 243 13.09 -22.64 -14.37
C ASN A 243 12.17 -23.20 -13.27
N LEU A 244 11.41 -22.32 -12.59
CA LEU A 244 10.47 -22.72 -11.56
C LEU A 244 9.42 -23.70 -12.09
N ASN A 245 8.89 -23.47 -13.29
CA ASN A 245 7.93 -24.37 -13.95
C ASN A 245 8.49 -25.80 -14.22
N LEU A 246 9.82 -25.96 -14.24
CA LEU A 246 10.46 -27.29 -14.41
C LEU A 246 10.47 -28.11 -13.12
N ILE A 247 10.51 -27.42 -11.98
CA ILE A 247 10.72 -28.01 -10.65
C ILE A 247 9.54 -27.85 -9.68
N ALA A 248 8.48 -27.13 -10.10
CA ALA A 248 7.28 -26.91 -9.29
C ALA A 248 6.01 -26.89 -10.15
N LYS A 249 4.89 -27.24 -9.52
CA LYS A 249 3.56 -27.19 -10.11
C LYS A 249 2.83 -25.93 -9.62
N ASP A 250 2.30 -25.14 -10.55
CA ASP A 250 1.38 -24.02 -10.31
C ASP A 250 1.94 -22.97 -9.30
N VAL A 251 3.27 -22.79 -9.26
CA VAL A 251 3.95 -21.81 -8.42
C VAL A 251 4.36 -20.61 -9.28
N GLN A 252 4.05 -19.41 -8.82
CA GLN A 252 4.44 -18.15 -9.47
C GLN A 252 5.70 -17.60 -8.85
N SER A 253 6.64 -17.10 -9.67
CA SER A 253 7.84 -16.41 -9.17
C SER A 253 7.50 -15.02 -8.65
N VAL A 254 8.23 -14.59 -7.63
CA VAL A 254 8.07 -13.27 -6.99
C VAL A 254 9.16 -12.33 -7.49
N ASN A 255 8.75 -11.17 -8.00
CA ASN A 255 9.67 -10.14 -8.48
C ASN A 255 9.98 -9.11 -7.37
N GLY A 256 11.16 -8.51 -7.42
CA GLY A 256 11.57 -7.47 -6.46
C GLY A 256 12.02 -8.02 -5.09
N VAL A 257 12.19 -9.34 -5.01
CA VAL A 257 12.64 -10.05 -3.81
C VAL A 257 13.89 -10.88 -4.15
N THR A 258 14.85 -10.94 -3.25
CA THR A 258 16.05 -11.79 -3.39
C THR A 258 16.06 -12.86 -2.30
N PHE A 259 16.30 -14.10 -2.67
CA PHE A 259 16.51 -15.19 -1.71
C PHE A 259 17.84 -15.00 -0.96
N ASP A 260 17.78 -14.97 0.37
CA ASP A 260 18.95 -14.74 1.25
C ASP A 260 19.40 -16.02 1.97
N GLY A 261 18.51 -16.99 2.15
CA GLY A 261 18.84 -18.28 2.78
C GLY A 261 17.65 -18.96 3.44
N VAL A 262 17.91 -20.15 3.96
CA VAL A 262 16.98 -20.93 4.78
C VAL A 262 17.40 -20.79 6.25
N ASP A 263 16.51 -20.28 7.11
CA ASP A 263 16.76 -20.13 8.54
C ASP A 263 16.40 -21.38 9.34
N TYR A 264 15.38 -22.11 8.89
CA TYR A 264 14.90 -23.33 9.53
C TYR A 264 14.34 -24.30 8.48
N VAL A 265 14.56 -25.58 8.69
CA VAL A 265 13.93 -26.64 7.91
C VAL A 265 13.66 -27.86 8.78
N TYR A 266 12.49 -28.47 8.58
CA TYR A 266 12.11 -29.76 9.10
C TYR A 266 11.47 -30.58 7.99
N TYR A 267 11.89 -31.83 7.86
CA TYR A 267 11.38 -32.76 6.86
C TYR A 267 10.55 -33.86 7.51
N ALA A 268 9.26 -33.91 7.21
CA ALA A 268 8.42 -35.06 7.52
C ALA A 268 8.36 -36.00 6.31
N LYS A 269 8.65 -37.28 6.52
CA LYS A 269 8.70 -38.29 5.46
C LYS A 269 7.61 -39.32 5.66
N ASP A 270 6.79 -39.55 4.63
CA ASP A 270 5.78 -40.61 4.58
C ASP A 270 5.99 -41.40 3.29
N GLY A 271 6.66 -42.54 3.44
CA GLY A 271 7.08 -43.40 2.31
C GLY A 271 7.98 -42.65 1.33
N SER A 272 7.50 -42.44 0.11
CA SER A 272 8.21 -41.69 -0.94
C SER A 272 7.88 -40.19 -0.98
N LYS A 273 6.93 -39.74 -0.18
CA LYS A 273 6.51 -38.33 -0.09
C LYS A 273 7.30 -37.67 1.03
N VAL A 274 7.75 -36.45 0.77
CA VAL A 274 8.43 -35.60 1.76
C VAL A 274 7.65 -34.28 1.86
N THR A 275 7.37 -33.90 3.09
CA THR A 275 6.87 -32.54 3.36
C THR A 275 8.00 -31.76 4.01
N ALA A 276 8.39 -30.64 3.40
CA ALA A 276 9.38 -29.73 3.95
C ALA A 276 8.65 -28.53 4.59
N TYR A 277 8.89 -28.29 5.87
CA TYR A 277 8.46 -27.11 6.60
C TYR A 277 9.66 -26.20 6.73
N VAL A 278 9.59 -25.03 6.09
CA VAL A 278 10.77 -24.20 5.85
C VAL A 278 10.51 -22.77 6.25
N GLN A 279 11.43 -22.19 7.01
CA GLN A 279 11.48 -20.74 7.18
C GLN A 279 12.60 -20.17 6.32
N VAL A 280 12.25 -19.23 5.46
CA VAL A 280 13.13 -18.68 4.42
C VAL A 280 13.30 -17.20 4.66
N LYS A 281 14.52 -16.73 4.53
CA LYS A 281 14.86 -15.32 4.58
C LYS A 281 14.96 -14.74 3.16
N PHE A 282 14.32 -13.60 2.97
CA PHE A 282 14.37 -12.80 1.76
C PHE A 282 14.91 -11.41 2.05
N ASP A 283 15.46 -10.77 1.01
CA ASP A 283 15.78 -9.36 1.00
C ASP A 283 14.81 -8.62 0.07
N ILE A 284 14.13 -7.63 0.61
CA ILE A 284 13.18 -6.76 -0.10
C ILE A 284 13.69 -5.33 -0.01
N ALA A 285 14.35 -4.85 -1.07
CA ALA A 285 14.92 -3.51 -1.13
C ALA A 285 15.83 -3.16 0.08
N GLY A 286 16.65 -4.11 0.53
CA GLY A 286 17.57 -3.96 1.67
C GLY A 286 16.95 -4.31 3.03
N ASN A 287 15.67 -4.66 3.09
CA ASN A 287 15.01 -5.11 4.31
C ASN A 287 14.92 -6.64 4.35
N LYS A 288 15.41 -7.23 5.43
CA LYS A 288 15.30 -8.68 5.64
C LYS A 288 13.90 -9.04 6.10
N HIS A 289 13.32 -10.05 5.46
CA HIS A 289 11.98 -10.56 5.74
C HIS A 289 12.01 -12.09 5.77
N SER A 290 11.44 -12.72 6.81
CA SER A 290 11.37 -14.18 6.91
C SER A 290 9.94 -14.64 6.68
N GLU A 291 9.77 -15.68 5.85
CA GLU A 291 8.49 -16.29 5.53
C GLU A 291 8.52 -17.79 5.81
N ASN A 292 7.36 -18.33 6.16
CA ASN A 292 7.18 -19.75 6.40
C ASN A 292 6.52 -20.42 5.20
N PHE A 293 7.01 -21.62 4.85
CA PHE A 293 6.47 -22.40 3.75
C PHE A 293 6.28 -23.83 4.15
N THR A 294 5.23 -24.47 3.65
CA THR A 294 5.06 -25.92 3.61
C THR A 294 5.12 -26.36 2.16
N LEU A 295 6.11 -27.17 1.82
CA LEU A 295 6.31 -27.72 0.48
C LEU A 295 6.02 -29.22 0.47
N LYS A 296 5.06 -29.66 -0.35
CA LYS A 296 4.82 -31.09 -0.61
C LYS A 296 5.71 -31.53 -1.76
N LEU A 297 6.74 -32.30 -1.45
CA LEU A 297 7.75 -32.76 -2.39
C LEU A 297 7.42 -34.16 -2.91
N GLY A 298 7.69 -34.38 -4.18
CA GLY A 298 7.70 -35.69 -4.81
C GLY A 298 8.98 -35.87 -5.61
N ARG A 299 9.18 -37.05 -6.20
CA ARG A 299 10.25 -37.30 -7.17
C ARG A 299 9.72 -37.28 -8.59
N LYS A 300 10.45 -36.59 -9.49
CA LYS A 300 10.21 -36.62 -10.93
C LYS A 300 11.53 -36.96 -11.61
N LYS A 301 11.62 -38.19 -12.16
CA LYS A 301 12.90 -38.75 -12.58
C LYS A 301 13.86 -38.82 -11.38
N ASP A 302 15.07 -38.29 -11.53
CA ASP A 302 16.12 -38.31 -10.52
C ASP A 302 16.19 -37.06 -9.63
N SER A 303 15.18 -36.19 -9.73
CA SER A 303 15.15 -34.89 -8.97
C SER A 303 13.89 -34.75 -8.13
N TYR A 304 13.96 -33.93 -7.10
CA TYR A 304 12.78 -33.49 -6.35
C TYR A 304 11.92 -32.53 -7.18
N TYR A 305 10.64 -32.47 -6.83
CA TYR A 305 9.64 -31.63 -7.50
C TYR A 305 8.61 -31.15 -6.48
N VAL A 306 8.27 -29.86 -6.50
CA VAL A 306 7.24 -29.27 -5.62
C VAL A 306 5.86 -29.52 -6.22
N ASN A 307 5.07 -30.37 -5.58
CA ASN A 307 3.69 -30.65 -5.98
C ASN A 307 2.68 -29.64 -5.45
N ALA A 308 2.94 -29.05 -4.26
CA ALA A 308 2.13 -28.01 -3.65
C ALA A 308 3.01 -27.13 -2.75
N LEU A 309 2.63 -25.86 -2.63
CA LEU A 309 3.24 -24.86 -1.78
C LEU A 309 2.15 -24.14 -0.99
N GLU A 310 2.37 -23.99 0.32
CA GLU A 310 1.54 -23.22 1.24
C GLU A 310 2.45 -22.21 1.98
N HIS A 311 1.97 -20.98 2.21
CA HIS A 311 2.72 -19.90 2.89
C HIS A 311 2.59 -19.93 4.43
N THR A 312 2.37 -21.11 5.00
CA THR A 312 2.25 -21.32 6.44
C THR A 312 2.93 -22.62 6.84
N ILE A 313 3.35 -22.72 8.11
CA ILE A 313 3.71 -23.97 8.77
C ILE A 313 2.64 -24.23 9.84
N PRO A 314 1.95 -25.39 9.84
CA PRO A 314 1.02 -25.74 10.91
C PRO A 314 1.71 -25.76 12.28
N VAL A 315 1.04 -25.35 13.34
CA VAL A 315 1.62 -25.35 14.69
C VAL A 315 1.98 -26.75 15.18
N ASP A 316 1.26 -27.76 14.69
CA ASP A 316 1.41 -29.19 15.00
C ASP A 316 2.25 -29.96 13.95
N TYR A 317 3.09 -29.26 13.18
CA TYR A 317 3.80 -29.83 12.02
C TYR A 317 4.72 -31.01 12.38
N ALA A 318 5.24 -31.06 13.60
CA ALA A 318 6.14 -32.11 14.08
C ALA A 318 5.43 -33.22 14.84
N ASP A 319 4.15 -33.05 15.20
CA ASP A 319 3.41 -34.06 16.01
C ASP A 319 2.87 -35.26 15.18
N LYS A 320 3.06 -35.24 13.85
CA LYS A 320 2.49 -36.24 12.92
C LYS A 320 3.38 -37.45 12.68
N GLU A 321 4.57 -37.54 13.31
CA GLU A 321 5.49 -38.71 13.12
C GLU A 321 5.17 -39.94 14.02
N ASP A 322 4.22 -39.85 14.98
CA ASP A 322 3.94 -40.94 15.93
C ASP A 322 2.61 -41.69 15.65
N LYS A 323 2.20 -41.83 14.38
CA LYS A 323 1.06 -42.71 14.02
C LYS A 323 1.37 -43.66 12.89
#